data_4836425774d68a2828c34a59a65e9c16
#
_entry.id   4836425774d68a2828c34a59a65e9c16
#
_cell.length_a   1.000
_cell.length_b   1.000
_cell.length_c   1.000
_cell.angle_alpha   90.00
_cell.angle_beta   90.00
_cell.angle_gamma   90.00
#
_symmetry.space_group_name_H-M   'P 1'
#
loop_
_entity.id
_entity.type
_entity.pdbx_description
1 polymer ?
#
loop_
_entity_poly.entity_id
_entity_poly.type
_entity_poly.pdbx_seq_one_letter_code
_entity_poly.pdbx_strand_id
1 'polypeptide(L)'
;MTGSLGMGMGQDEPVDGIERDAMEFDVVVVGAGPAGLATAIRLKQLAAERSQDISVCVIEKGAEVGAHILSGAVIDPGALDELLPGWKENDPPAMTAATTDEVLFLSAAHQLKVPAWATPPAMQNHGNYIVSLAQLTRWLGGQAEALGVEIYPGFPAARVLYTAEGQVRGVVTGDMGLDRDGQPTDAFQPGMELLGRYTVFAEGSRGHLGRAL
;
A
#
# COMPACT_ATOMS: atom_id res chain seq x y z
N MET A 1 -1.20 -12.67 43.65
CA MET A 1 0.18 -12.64 43.10
C MET A 1 0.04 -12.91 41.62
N THR A 2 -0.12 -11.85 40.83
CA THR A 2 -0.23 -11.91 39.36
C THR A 2 1.12 -11.49 38.79
N GLY A 3 1.89 -12.49 38.34
CA GLY A 3 3.17 -12.26 37.71
C GLY A 3 2.94 -11.78 36.28
N SER A 4 3.25 -10.53 35.99
CA SER A 4 3.43 -9.99 34.67
C SER A 4 4.63 -10.67 34.02
N LEU A 5 4.40 -11.50 33.01
CA LEU A 5 5.43 -11.96 32.08
C LEU A 5 5.77 -10.81 31.12
N GLY A 6 6.69 -9.95 31.52
CA GLY A 6 7.39 -9.07 30.60
C GLY A 6 8.23 -9.95 29.67
N MET A 7 7.78 -10.16 28.44
CA MET A 7 8.66 -10.59 27.37
C MET A 7 9.63 -9.43 27.09
N GLY A 8 10.84 -9.52 27.63
CA GLY A 8 11.96 -8.69 27.23
C GLY A 8 12.29 -9.04 25.78
N MET A 9 11.92 -8.15 24.85
CA MET A 9 12.47 -8.18 23.51
C MET A 9 13.96 -7.90 23.63
N GLY A 10 14.80 -8.87 23.26
CA GLY A 10 16.22 -8.66 23.18
C GLY A 10 16.50 -7.47 22.27
N GLN A 11 17.35 -6.55 22.70
CA GLN A 11 17.89 -5.51 21.86
C GLN A 11 18.80 -6.23 20.85
N ASP A 12 18.24 -6.48 19.65
CA ASP A 12 19.04 -7.00 18.53
C ASP A 12 20.03 -5.90 18.12
N GLU A 13 21.27 -6.24 17.84
CA GLU A 13 22.28 -5.28 17.40
C GLU A 13 21.80 -4.54 16.13
N PRO A 14 22.07 -3.21 16.01
CA PRO A 14 21.69 -2.44 14.83
C PRO A 14 22.23 -3.10 13.55
N VAL A 15 21.41 -3.28 12.54
CA VAL A 15 21.75 -4.02 11.30
C VAL A 15 22.96 -3.43 10.56
N ASP A 16 23.32 -2.17 10.83
CA ASP A 16 24.44 -1.43 10.23
C ASP A 16 25.23 -0.61 11.26
N GLY A 17 25.06 -0.89 12.54
CA GLY A 17 25.72 -0.16 13.62
C GLY A 17 25.15 1.26 13.87
N ILE A 18 24.06 1.65 13.20
CA ILE A 18 23.37 2.92 13.38
C ILE A 18 22.19 2.70 14.36
N GLU A 19 22.19 3.41 15.46
CA GLU A 19 21.06 3.44 16.39
C GLU A 19 19.89 4.20 15.73
N ARG A 20 18.69 3.59 15.76
CA ARG A 20 17.49 4.11 15.11
C ARG A 20 16.33 4.15 16.09
N ASP A 21 15.50 5.18 15.97
CA ASP A 21 14.21 5.18 16.65
C ASP A 21 13.32 4.06 16.08
N ALA A 22 12.59 3.39 16.97
CA ALA A 22 11.69 2.30 16.59
C ALA A 22 10.25 2.60 16.98
N MET A 23 9.32 2.22 16.11
CA MET A 23 7.87 2.21 16.38
C MET A 23 7.34 0.80 16.20
N GLU A 24 6.42 0.39 17.09
CA GLU A 24 5.84 -0.94 17.10
C GLU A 24 4.37 -0.91 16.67
N PHE A 25 4.00 -1.83 15.78
CA PHE A 25 2.65 -2.02 15.29
C PHE A 25 2.28 -3.51 15.26
N ASP A 26 0.99 -3.82 15.30
CA ASP A 26 0.57 -5.20 15.00
C ASP A 26 0.81 -5.55 13.53
N VAL A 27 0.54 -4.59 12.62
CA VAL A 27 0.74 -4.79 11.18
C VAL A 27 1.42 -3.56 10.55
N VAL A 28 2.52 -3.81 9.84
CA VAL A 28 3.19 -2.83 8.98
C VAL A 28 2.89 -3.16 7.53
N VAL A 29 2.35 -2.20 6.79
CA VAL A 29 2.05 -2.33 5.34
C VAL A 29 3.01 -1.44 4.56
N VAL A 30 3.75 -2.02 3.64
CA VAL A 30 4.70 -1.32 2.77
C VAL A 30 4.03 -1.01 1.44
N GLY A 31 3.71 0.26 1.21
CA GLY A 31 3.06 0.79 0.02
C GLY A 31 1.58 1.16 0.24
N ALA A 32 1.27 2.46 0.10
CA ALA A 32 -0.09 3.00 0.15
C ALA A 32 -0.78 3.00 -1.24
N GLY A 33 -0.53 1.97 -2.03
CA GLY A 33 -1.29 1.69 -3.24
C GLY A 33 -2.67 1.07 -2.93
N PRO A 34 -3.52 0.85 -3.94
CA PRO A 34 -4.85 0.27 -3.73
C PRO A 34 -4.82 -1.05 -2.93
N ALA A 35 -3.84 -1.92 -3.19
CA ALA A 35 -3.71 -3.20 -2.49
C ALA A 35 -3.36 -3.03 -1.00
N GLY A 36 -2.40 -2.16 -0.67
CA GLY A 36 -2.00 -1.90 0.72
C GLY A 36 -3.12 -1.24 1.51
N LEU A 37 -3.77 -0.24 0.93
CA LEU A 37 -4.89 0.46 1.58
C LEU A 37 -6.10 -0.47 1.75
N ALA A 38 -6.46 -1.27 0.74
CA ALA A 38 -7.53 -2.26 0.86
C ALA A 38 -7.24 -3.28 1.98
N THR A 39 -5.97 -3.74 2.09
CA THR A 39 -5.54 -4.63 3.17
C THR A 39 -5.72 -3.96 4.54
N ALA A 40 -5.23 -2.72 4.70
CA ALA A 40 -5.32 -1.98 5.96
C ALA A 40 -6.78 -1.72 6.37
N ILE A 41 -7.62 -1.28 5.43
CA ILE A 41 -9.06 -1.09 5.64
C ILE A 41 -9.69 -2.40 6.13
N ARG A 42 -9.47 -3.51 5.40
CA ARG A 42 -10.10 -4.78 5.74
C ARG A 42 -9.63 -5.32 7.09
N LEU A 43 -8.37 -5.14 7.45
CA LEU A 43 -7.83 -5.50 8.76
C LEU A 43 -8.54 -4.75 9.88
N LYS A 44 -8.71 -3.42 9.77
CA LYS A 44 -9.41 -2.62 10.78
C LYS A 44 -10.89 -2.99 10.88
N GLN A 45 -11.55 -3.27 9.76
CA GLN A 45 -12.94 -3.75 9.76
C GLN A 45 -13.07 -5.10 10.51
N LEU A 46 -12.21 -6.07 10.17
CA LEU A 46 -12.23 -7.39 10.82
C LEU A 46 -11.91 -7.32 12.31
N ALA A 47 -11.01 -6.41 12.70
CA ALA A 47 -10.69 -6.17 14.11
C ALA A 47 -11.91 -5.61 14.85
N ALA A 48 -12.60 -4.62 14.26
CA ALA A 48 -13.83 -4.06 14.83
C ALA A 48 -14.95 -5.12 14.95
N GLU A 49 -15.17 -5.94 13.91
CA GLU A 49 -16.13 -7.06 13.94
C GLU A 49 -15.87 -8.04 15.11
N ARG A 50 -14.59 -8.19 15.50
CA ARG A 50 -14.16 -9.10 16.58
C ARG A 50 -13.93 -8.39 17.91
N SER A 51 -14.27 -7.10 18.00
CA SER A 51 -14.01 -6.27 19.18
C SER A 51 -12.52 -6.32 19.61
N GLN A 52 -11.61 -6.38 18.64
CA GLN A 52 -10.17 -6.34 18.83
C GLN A 52 -9.65 -4.96 18.45
N ASP A 53 -8.68 -4.46 19.19
CA ASP A 53 -7.92 -3.28 18.79
C ASP A 53 -6.57 -3.75 18.25
N ILE A 54 -6.27 -3.32 17.01
CA ILE A 54 -4.99 -3.59 16.33
C ILE A 54 -4.43 -2.28 15.80
N SER A 55 -3.14 -2.08 15.98
CA SER A 55 -2.40 -0.98 15.35
C SER A 55 -1.95 -1.37 13.95
N VAL A 56 -2.30 -0.53 12.97
CA VAL A 56 -1.94 -0.74 11.55
C VAL A 56 -1.27 0.51 11.02
N CYS A 57 -0.05 0.37 10.53
CA CYS A 57 0.73 1.42 9.91
C CYS A 57 0.92 1.11 8.43
N VAL A 58 0.80 2.13 7.58
CA VAL A 58 1.07 2.06 6.14
C VAL A 58 2.15 3.08 5.81
N ILE A 59 3.26 2.65 5.22
CA ILE A 59 4.30 3.57 4.75
C ILE A 59 4.25 3.71 3.23
N GLU A 60 4.53 4.91 2.75
CA GLU A 60 4.51 5.26 1.33
C GLU A 60 5.76 6.08 0.97
N LYS A 61 6.43 5.70 -0.12
CA LYS A 61 7.61 6.41 -0.61
C LYS A 61 7.29 7.76 -1.25
N GLY A 62 6.09 7.92 -1.80
CA GLY A 62 5.62 9.17 -2.36
C GLY A 62 5.36 10.21 -1.28
N ALA A 63 5.54 11.50 -1.60
CA ALA A 63 5.28 12.60 -0.68
C ALA A 63 3.82 12.68 -0.22
N GLU A 64 2.92 12.04 -0.95
CA GLU A 64 1.50 11.86 -0.62
C GLU A 64 0.99 10.55 -1.21
N VAL A 65 -0.10 10.03 -0.66
CA VAL A 65 -0.77 8.84 -1.18
C VAL A 65 -1.22 9.08 -2.63
N GLY A 66 -0.85 8.16 -3.52
CA GLY A 66 -1.20 8.25 -4.95
C GLY A 66 -0.30 9.16 -5.80
N ALA A 67 0.73 9.79 -5.23
CA ALA A 67 1.63 10.71 -5.96
C ALA A 67 2.35 10.04 -7.16
N HIS A 68 2.68 8.76 -7.04
CA HIS A 68 3.39 8.02 -8.08
C HIS A 68 2.46 7.31 -9.08
N ILE A 69 1.14 7.49 -8.96
CA ILE A 69 0.15 6.89 -9.85
C ILE A 69 -0.21 7.90 -10.94
N LEU A 70 0.32 7.70 -12.15
CA LEU A 70 0.18 8.65 -13.25
C LEU A 70 -0.98 8.34 -14.19
N SER A 71 -1.50 7.12 -14.20
CA SER A 71 -2.53 6.68 -15.15
C SER A 71 -3.91 6.58 -14.52
N GLY A 72 -4.95 6.73 -15.35
CA GLY A 72 -6.28 6.25 -15.04
C GLY A 72 -6.36 4.72 -15.14
N ALA A 73 -7.48 4.20 -14.71
CA ALA A 73 -7.83 2.78 -14.82
C ALA A 73 -9.29 2.61 -15.18
N VAL A 74 -9.63 1.47 -15.74
CA VAL A 74 -10.99 0.94 -15.73
C VAL A 74 -11.06 -0.05 -14.59
N ILE A 75 -11.95 0.17 -13.64
CA ILE A 75 -12.09 -0.66 -12.45
C ILE A 75 -13.42 -1.40 -12.48
N ASP A 76 -13.40 -2.65 -12.03
CA ASP A 76 -14.60 -3.39 -11.65
C ASP A 76 -15.04 -2.91 -10.26
N PRO A 77 -16.28 -2.41 -10.10
CA PRO A 77 -16.76 -1.90 -8.82
C PRO A 77 -16.95 -3.00 -7.77
N GLY A 78 -17.01 -4.26 -8.15
CA GLY A 78 -17.26 -5.38 -7.22
C GLY A 78 -16.30 -5.40 -6.04
N ALA A 79 -15.02 -5.09 -6.26
CA ALA A 79 -14.04 -5.00 -5.17
C ALA A 79 -14.34 -3.85 -4.19
N LEU A 80 -14.84 -2.71 -4.68
CA LEU A 80 -15.26 -1.60 -3.83
C LEU A 80 -16.57 -1.90 -3.12
N ASP A 81 -17.52 -2.54 -3.81
CA ASP A 81 -18.80 -2.94 -3.23
C ASP A 81 -18.60 -3.92 -2.06
N GLU A 82 -17.60 -4.80 -2.15
CA GLU A 82 -17.23 -5.73 -1.07
C GLU A 82 -16.48 -5.04 0.08
N LEU A 83 -15.46 -4.23 -0.25
CA LEU A 83 -14.59 -3.59 0.75
C LEU A 83 -15.30 -2.49 1.53
N LEU A 84 -16.05 -1.66 0.84
CA LEU A 84 -16.70 -0.46 1.38
C LEU A 84 -18.17 -0.41 0.90
N PRO A 85 -19.07 -1.25 1.44
CA PRO A 85 -20.48 -1.20 1.09
C PRO A 85 -21.03 0.23 1.24
N GLY A 86 -21.74 0.73 0.22
CA GLY A 86 -22.24 2.11 0.20
C GLY A 86 -21.15 3.16 -0.18
N TRP A 87 -20.04 2.77 -0.78
CA TRP A 87 -18.96 3.67 -1.17
C TRP A 87 -19.41 4.84 -2.07
N LYS A 88 -20.48 4.65 -2.85
CA LYS A 88 -21.01 5.68 -3.77
C LYS A 88 -21.56 6.91 -3.04
N GLU A 89 -22.02 6.72 -1.81
CA GLU A 89 -22.54 7.78 -0.94
C GLU A 89 -21.46 8.44 -0.08
N ASN A 90 -20.24 7.91 -0.11
CA ASN A 90 -19.10 8.40 0.70
C ASN A 90 -18.15 9.32 -0.09
N ASP A 91 -18.71 10.18 -0.94
CA ASP A 91 -17.98 11.18 -1.73
C ASP A 91 -16.75 10.60 -2.48
N PRO A 92 -16.92 9.54 -3.28
CA PRO A 92 -15.83 8.96 -4.05
C PRO A 92 -15.34 9.94 -5.12
N PRO A 93 -14.13 9.76 -5.66
CA PRO A 93 -13.66 10.59 -6.78
C PRO A 93 -14.57 10.43 -8.00
N ALA A 94 -14.54 11.43 -8.89
CA ALA A 94 -15.31 11.38 -10.12
C ALA A 94 -14.97 10.14 -10.95
N MET A 95 -16.01 9.39 -11.31
CA MET A 95 -15.93 8.16 -12.10
C MET A 95 -16.91 8.22 -13.25
N THR A 96 -16.50 7.69 -14.41
CA THR A 96 -17.35 7.61 -15.59
C THR A 96 -17.67 6.15 -15.89
N ALA A 97 -18.96 5.81 -15.96
CA ALA A 97 -19.36 4.45 -16.32
C ALA A 97 -18.92 4.09 -17.74
N ALA A 98 -18.29 2.94 -17.90
CA ALA A 98 -17.97 2.38 -19.20
C ALA A 98 -19.24 1.75 -19.81
N THR A 99 -19.85 2.42 -20.77
CA THR A 99 -21.10 2.00 -21.40
C THR A 99 -20.87 1.25 -22.70
N THR A 100 -19.70 1.43 -23.32
CA THR A 100 -19.34 0.78 -24.60
C THR A 100 -17.86 0.44 -24.61
N ASP A 101 -17.54 -0.67 -25.27
CA ASP A 101 -16.17 -1.10 -25.55
C ASP A 101 -15.95 -1.30 -27.04
N GLU A 102 -14.79 -0.92 -27.53
CA GLU A 102 -14.37 -1.20 -28.88
C GLU A 102 -12.93 -1.74 -28.90
N VAL A 103 -12.73 -2.88 -29.53
CA VAL A 103 -11.40 -3.43 -29.79
C VAL A 103 -11.11 -3.25 -31.28
N LEU A 104 -10.02 -2.53 -31.56
CA LEU A 104 -9.63 -2.18 -32.94
C LEU A 104 -8.23 -2.74 -33.26
N PHE A 105 -8.09 -3.44 -34.38
CA PHE A 105 -6.78 -3.65 -34.96
C PHE A 105 -6.48 -2.51 -35.94
N LEU A 106 -5.36 -1.81 -35.67
CA LEU A 106 -4.96 -0.64 -36.44
C LEU A 106 -3.76 -0.97 -37.33
N SER A 107 -3.81 -0.48 -38.58
CA SER A 107 -2.66 -0.42 -39.49
C SER A 107 -2.40 1.03 -39.90
N ALA A 108 -1.37 1.28 -40.69
CA ALA A 108 -1.05 2.63 -41.16
C ALA A 108 -2.20 3.33 -41.91
N ALA A 109 -3.08 2.58 -42.56
CA ALA A 109 -4.14 3.12 -43.42
C ALA A 109 -5.54 2.55 -43.13
N HIS A 110 -5.67 1.53 -42.30
CA HIS A 110 -6.94 0.84 -42.06
C HIS A 110 -7.15 0.50 -40.61
N GLN A 111 -8.40 0.39 -40.23
CA GLN A 111 -8.82 -0.17 -38.95
C GLN A 111 -9.78 -1.33 -39.17
N LEU A 112 -9.67 -2.36 -38.34
CA LEU A 112 -10.59 -3.48 -38.30
C LEU A 112 -11.17 -3.56 -36.87
N LYS A 113 -12.49 -3.42 -36.76
CA LYS A 113 -13.20 -3.56 -35.48
C LYS A 113 -13.45 -5.06 -35.22
N VAL A 114 -13.04 -5.51 -34.02
CA VAL A 114 -13.35 -6.86 -33.55
C VAL A 114 -14.82 -6.90 -33.15
N PRO A 115 -15.61 -7.86 -33.65
CA PRO A 115 -16.99 -8.02 -33.20
C PRO A 115 -17.08 -8.33 -31.70
N ALA A 116 -18.09 -7.80 -31.03
CA ALA A 116 -18.25 -7.95 -29.56
C ALA A 116 -18.27 -9.44 -29.12
N TRP A 117 -18.84 -10.33 -29.92
CA TRP A 117 -18.87 -11.77 -29.61
C TRP A 117 -17.49 -12.45 -29.68
N ALA A 118 -16.52 -11.85 -30.33
CA ALA A 118 -15.14 -12.34 -30.43
C ALA A 118 -14.21 -11.67 -29.39
N THR A 119 -14.71 -10.69 -28.64
CA THR A 119 -13.94 -10.01 -27.59
C THR A 119 -13.93 -10.86 -26.32
N PRO A 120 -12.75 -11.25 -25.79
CA PRO A 120 -12.67 -12.03 -24.56
C PRO A 120 -13.38 -11.31 -23.39
N PRO A 121 -14.02 -12.05 -22.46
CA PRO A 121 -14.72 -11.44 -21.31
C PRO A 121 -13.85 -10.49 -20.49
N ALA A 122 -12.55 -10.80 -20.32
CA ALA A 122 -11.60 -9.97 -19.60
C ALA A 122 -11.33 -8.59 -20.25
N MET A 123 -11.74 -8.39 -21.50
CA MET A 123 -11.63 -7.12 -22.22
C MET A 123 -12.99 -6.38 -22.32
N GLN A 124 -14.03 -6.91 -21.70
CA GLN A 124 -15.35 -6.29 -21.65
C GLN A 124 -15.47 -5.46 -20.39
N ASN A 125 -15.75 -4.16 -20.53
CA ASN A 125 -15.80 -3.21 -19.44
C ASN A 125 -17.20 -2.65 -19.15
N HIS A 126 -18.22 -3.22 -19.76
CA HIS A 126 -19.61 -2.80 -19.50
C HIS A 126 -19.95 -3.00 -18.03
N GLY A 127 -20.36 -1.91 -17.35
CA GLY A 127 -20.62 -1.90 -15.90
C GLY A 127 -19.41 -1.50 -15.03
N ASN A 128 -18.23 -1.42 -15.61
CA ASN A 128 -17.01 -0.91 -14.96
C ASN A 128 -16.97 0.63 -14.97
N TYR A 129 -16.02 1.20 -14.27
CA TYR A 129 -15.83 2.65 -14.19
C TYR A 129 -14.44 3.07 -14.62
N ILE A 130 -14.38 4.11 -15.44
CA ILE A 130 -13.13 4.84 -15.76
C ILE A 130 -12.89 5.82 -14.62
N VAL A 131 -11.71 5.76 -14.02
CA VAL A 131 -11.34 6.57 -12.85
C VAL A 131 -9.88 7.01 -12.91
N SER A 132 -9.57 8.16 -12.30
CA SER A 132 -8.19 8.49 -11.95
C SER A 132 -7.75 7.59 -10.79
N LEU A 133 -6.84 6.65 -11.05
CA LEU A 133 -6.37 5.72 -10.02
C LEU A 133 -5.67 6.45 -8.86
N ALA A 134 -4.99 7.57 -9.14
CA ALA A 134 -4.40 8.41 -8.11
C ALA A 134 -5.46 8.99 -7.17
N GLN A 135 -6.56 9.52 -7.70
CA GLN A 135 -7.65 10.08 -6.90
C GLN A 135 -8.37 8.99 -6.11
N LEU A 136 -8.61 7.82 -6.71
CA LEU A 136 -9.19 6.68 -6.01
C LEU A 136 -8.31 6.24 -4.85
N THR A 137 -6.99 6.18 -5.07
CA THR A 137 -6.03 5.77 -4.03
C THR A 137 -5.99 6.78 -2.88
N ARG A 138 -6.02 8.09 -3.16
CA ARG A 138 -6.11 9.12 -2.11
C ARG A 138 -7.40 8.98 -1.30
N TRP A 139 -8.52 8.78 -1.97
CA TRP A 139 -9.80 8.56 -1.30
C TRP A 139 -9.78 7.32 -0.41
N LEU A 140 -9.21 6.20 -0.88
CA LEU A 140 -9.00 5.00 -0.05
C LEU A 140 -8.09 5.30 1.16
N GLY A 141 -7.07 6.14 0.99
CA GLY A 141 -6.25 6.62 2.09
C GLY A 141 -7.08 7.29 3.18
N GLY A 142 -7.95 8.24 2.81
CA GLY A 142 -8.87 8.89 3.75
C GLY A 142 -9.84 7.89 4.42
N GLN A 143 -10.33 6.87 3.71
CA GLN A 143 -11.15 5.81 4.31
C GLN A 143 -10.35 4.97 5.32
N ALA A 144 -9.08 4.68 5.04
CA ALA A 144 -8.20 3.96 5.95
C ALA A 144 -7.91 4.78 7.22
N GLU A 145 -7.57 6.07 7.09
CA GLU A 145 -7.34 6.99 8.22
C GLU A 145 -8.59 7.13 9.09
N ALA A 146 -9.78 7.20 8.50
CA ALA A 146 -11.06 7.24 9.22
C ALA A 146 -11.30 5.99 10.10
N LEU A 147 -10.70 4.86 9.74
CA LEU A 147 -10.71 3.62 10.51
C LEU A 147 -9.56 3.52 11.53
N GLY A 148 -8.72 4.56 11.66
CA GLY A 148 -7.59 4.59 12.57
C GLY A 148 -6.36 3.85 12.04
N VAL A 149 -6.15 3.82 10.72
CA VAL A 149 -4.87 3.43 10.11
C VAL A 149 -3.94 4.62 10.14
N GLU A 150 -2.70 4.42 10.57
CA GLU A 150 -1.66 5.44 10.51
C GLU A 150 -0.95 5.37 9.17
N ILE A 151 -1.00 6.44 8.37
CA ILE A 151 -0.35 6.51 7.06
C ILE A 151 0.82 7.49 7.12
N TYR A 152 2.00 7.02 6.73
CA TYR A 152 3.25 7.79 6.71
C TYR A 152 3.75 7.97 5.27
N PRO A 153 3.32 9.03 4.56
CA PRO A 153 3.87 9.37 3.24
C PRO A 153 5.25 10.01 3.36
N GLY A 154 6.10 9.85 2.34
CA GLY A 154 7.47 10.34 2.32
C GLY A 154 8.48 9.39 2.99
N PHE A 155 8.06 8.23 3.48
CA PHE A 155 8.92 7.24 4.14
C PHE A 155 9.08 5.99 3.28
N PRO A 156 10.09 5.91 2.42
CA PRO A 156 10.39 4.70 1.65
C PRO A 156 10.92 3.61 2.57
N ALA A 157 10.38 2.40 2.48
CA ALA A 157 11.03 1.24 3.09
C ALA A 157 12.33 0.93 2.33
N ALA A 158 13.44 0.87 3.05
CA ALA A 158 14.78 0.65 2.48
C ALA A 158 15.26 -0.80 2.66
N ARG A 159 14.96 -1.42 3.81
CA ARG A 159 15.44 -2.77 4.16
C ARG A 159 14.40 -3.52 4.97
N VAL A 160 14.45 -4.86 4.87
CA VAL A 160 13.66 -5.75 5.72
C VAL A 160 14.45 -6.06 6.99
N LEU A 161 13.78 -6.03 8.13
CA LEU A 161 14.30 -6.45 9.41
C LEU A 161 13.92 -7.91 9.67
N TYR A 162 14.89 -8.68 10.21
CA TYR A 162 14.70 -10.08 10.54
C TYR A 162 14.99 -10.30 12.03
N THR A 163 14.35 -11.32 12.60
CA THR A 163 14.73 -11.86 13.92
C THR A 163 16.00 -12.73 13.77
N ALA A 164 16.58 -13.11 14.90
CA ALA A 164 17.72 -14.02 14.91
C ALA A 164 17.40 -15.38 14.26
N GLU A 165 16.12 -15.78 14.26
CA GLU A 165 15.62 -17.01 13.61
C GLU A 165 15.29 -16.81 12.11
N GLY A 166 15.51 -15.62 11.54
CA GLY A 166 15.28 -15.32 10.14
C GLY A 166 13.83 -15.00 9.77
N GLN A 167 12.97 -14.70 10.74
CA GLN A 167 11.61 -14.27 10.49
C GLN A 167 11.56 -12.75 10.23
N VAL A 168 10.70 -12.30 9.34
CA VAL A 168 10.48 -10.85 9.12
C VAL A 168 9.86 -10.25 10.36
N ARG A 169 10.48 -9.18 10.91
CA ARG A 169 9.99 -8.44 12.07
C ARG A 169 9.58 -7.00 11.75
N GLY A 170 9.77 -6.55 10.53
CA GLY A 170 9.47 -5.18 10.13
C GLY A 170 10.35 -4.69 9.00
N VAL A 171 10.45 -3.38 8.89
CA VAL A 171 11.27 -2.69 7.88
C VAL A 171 11.98 -1.48 8.48
N VAL A 172 13.10 -1.08 7.86
CA VAL A 172 13.76 0.21 8.12
C VAL A 172 13.40 1.17 7.00
N THR A 173 13.03 2.38 7.35
CA THR A 173 12.85 3.46 6.36
C THR A 173 14.20 3.99 5.86
N GLY A 174 14.19 4.67 4.72
CA GLY A 174 15.42 5.23 4.13
C GLY A 174 16.04 6.33 5.00
N ASP A 175 17.36 6.35 5.06
CA ASP A 175 18.12 7.44 5.67
C ASP A 175 17.97 8.71 4.82
N MET A 176 17.94 9.87 5.46
CA MET A 176 17.90 11.19 4.82
C MET A 176 19.22 11.92 5.00
N GLY A 177 19.44 12.96 4.17
CA GLY A 177 20.65 13.76 4.25
C GLY A 177 21.92 13.03 3.81
N LEU A 178 21.82 12.10 2.86
CA LEU A 178 22.96 11.47 2.20
C LEU A 178 23.35 12.28 0.95
N ASP A 179 24.64 12.34 0.65
CA ASP A 179 25.15 12.89 -0.61
C ASP A 179 24.97 11.90 -1.78
N ARG A 180 25.49 12.28 -2.98
CA ARG A 180 25.37 11.45 -4.20
C ARG A 180 26.15 10.13 -4.10
N ASP A 181 27.16 10.08 -3.24
CA ASP A 181 28.00 8.90 -3.02
C ASP A 181 27.49 8.06 -1.83
N GLY A 182 26.33 8.45 -1.24
CA GLY A 182 25.70 7.78 -0.12
C GLY A 182 26.35 8.07 1.24
N GLN A 183 27.18 9.14 1.32
CA GLN A 183 27.82 9.51 2.57
C GLN A 183 26.94 10.48 3.37
N PRO A 184 26.92 10.36 4.71
CA PRO A 184 26.20 11.29 5.57
C PRO A 184 26.70 12.73 5.41
N THR A 185 25.74 13.67 5.26
CA THR A 185 26.01 15.12 5.31
C THR A 185 25.67 15.66 6.70
N ASP A 186 25.88 16.97 6.92
CA ASP A 186 25.48 17.65 8.16
C ASP A 186 23.97 17.59 8.44
N ALA A 187 23.16 17.26 7.42
CA ALA A 187 21.70 17.07 7.51
C ALA A 187 21.30 15.59 7.63
N PHE A 188 22.24 14.70 7.94
CA PHE A 188 21.97 13.27 8.06
C PHE A 188 20.95 12.99 9.17
N GLN A 189 19.95 12.20 8.81
CA GLN A 189 18.97 11.67 9.75
C GLN A 189 18.78 10.18 9.44
N PRO A 190 19.05 9.29 10.40
CA PRO A 190 18.81 7.87 10.22
C PRO A 190 17.33 7.59 10.01
N GLY A 191 17.02 6.63 9.17
CA GLY A 191 15.66 6.12 9.03
C GLY A 191 15.20 5.45 10.34
N MET A 192 13.90 5.24 10.44
CA MET A 192 13.26 4.60 11.60
C MET A 192 13.06 3.11 11.37
N GLU A 193 13.04 2.34 12.45
CA GLU A 193 12.60 0.94 12.44
C GLU A 193 11.09 0.88 12.68
N LEU A 194 10.37 0.27 11.76
CA LEU A 194 8.95 -0.01 11.91
C LEU A 194 8.79 -1.50 12.14
N LEU A 195 8.55 -1.85 13.40
CA LEU A 195 8.44 -3.24 13.85
C LEU A 195 6.98 -3.67 13.78
N GLY A 196 6.75 -4.89 13.29
CA GLY A 196 5.41 -5.43 13.15
C GLY A 196 5.36 -6.92 13.46
N ARG A 197 4.28 -7.36 14.09
CA ARG A 197 4.00 -8.81 14.21
C ARG A 197 3.78 -9.43 12.84
N TYR A 198 3.27 -8.65 11.91
CA TYR A 198 3.12 -9.00 10.49
C TYR A 198 3.56 -7.84 9.63
N THR A 199 4.27 -8.15 8.53
CA THR A 199 4.66 -7.18 7.51
C THR A 199 4.03 -7.57 6.18
N VAL A 200 3.29 -6.65 5.56
CA VAL A 200 2.62 -6.83 4.26
C VAL A 200 3.36 -6.03 3.21
N PHE A 201 3.91 -6.67 2.20
CA PHE A 201 4.58 -6.01 1.08
C PHE A 201 3.58 -5.77 -0.05
N ALA A 202 3.10 -4.53 -0.17
CA ALA A 202 2.13 -4.07 -1.17
C ALA A 202 2.76 -3.07 -2.15
N GLU A 203 4.02 -3.31 -2.53
CA GLU A 203 4.87 -2.43 -3.34
C GLU A 203 4.51 -2.40 -4.84
N GLY A 204 3.50 -3.16 -5.24
CA GLY A 204 3.09 -3.30 -6.64
C GLY A 204 4.03 -4.21 -7.45
N SER A 205 3.84 -4.22 -8.77
CA SER A 205 4.53 -5.16 -9.67
C SER A 205 6.06 -4.98 -9.75
N ARG A 206 6.58 -3.84 -9.31
CA ARG A 206 8.02 -3.50 -9.33
C ARG A 206 8.58 -3.29 -7.93
N GLY A 207 7.95 -3.85 -6.93
CA GLY A 207 8.47 -3.84 -5.56
C GLY A 207 9.88 -4.40 -5.48
N HIS A 208 10.73 -3.82 -4.63
CA HIS A 208 12.13 -4.26 -4.50
C HIS A 208 12.35 -5.10 -3.23
N LEU A 209 11.70 -4.79 -2.12
CA LEU A 209 11.85 -5.55 -0.88
C LEU A 209 11.20 -6.93 -0.98
N GLY A 210 10.00 -7.03 -1.55
CA GLY A 210 9.34 -8.31 -1.78
C GLY A 210 10.08 -9.25 -2.75
N ARG A 211 11.12 -8.77 -3.44
CA ARG A 211 12.02 -9.62 -4.24
C ARG A 211 13.23 -10.13 -3.45
N ALA A 212 13.51 -9.51 -2.31
CA ALA A 212 14.64 -9.88 -1.45
C ALA A 212 14.22 -10.94 -0.41
N LEU A 213 12.92 -11.20 -0.29
CA LEU A 213 12.33 -12.28 0.50
C LEU A 213 12.44 -13.61 -0.23
#